data_ecae954d936ef6145aeb89338c90ae56
#
_entry.id   ecae954d936ef6145aeb89338c90ae56
#
_cell.length_a   1.000
_cell.length_b   1.000
_cell.length_c   1.000
_cell.angle_alpha   90.00
_cell.angle_beta   90.00
_cell.angle_gamma   90.00
#
_symmetry.space_group_name_H-M   'P 1'
#
loop_
_entity.id
_entity.type
_entity.pdbx_description
1 polymer ?
#
loop_
_entity_poly.entity_id
_entity_poly.type
_entity_poly.pdbx_seq_one_letter_code
_entity_poly.pdbx_strand_id
1 'polypeptide(L)'
;MTENTPYQQLTRTFQRLSRFSHLAAIAGWDMFAMMPPGGSVARGEALAELGVLQHQILTDKKVGQWLQEARQQDLNDVEQANLREMQRQYDQAALLPESLVEAKSLAGSRCEHAWRSQRPANDWTGFADNLREVVRLSRQEAQIRADARGGSRYDALLDIFEPDMTSARLDSLFADLKSWLPSLLSQAVGKQAKQTLIAPQGPFPIAEQRELGLQAMRILGFDFDGGRLDISAHPFCGGVPQDVRITTRYNENDLLSALFGVIHETGHARYEQNLPRPWVDQPVGLARSTAIHESQSLFFEMQLGRSERFLNRLLPAVRERFGDRPAFSQDNFVAWNQQVKPGFIRVDADEVSYPAHVILRYEIERALIDGEIEVDDIPSLWDEKMQHWLGLSTTGNYRDGCMQDIHWTDGGFGYFPSYTLGAMYAAQLMAAARRALPTLDRDIEEGDFSALFDWLRQNIWQHGSRFTTSQLIQQATGEDLNSRYFREHLTTRYL
;
A
#
# COMPACT_ATOMS: atom_id res chain seq x y z
N MET A 1 -32.12 -15.01 -31.15
CA MET A 1 -31.23 -14.38 -30.13
C MET A 1 -29.91 -15.13 -30.28
N THR A 2 -28.86 -14.47 -30.71
CA THR A 2 -27.51 -15.06 -30.75
C THR A 2 -27.13 -15.40 -29.33
N GLU A 3 -26.81 -16.67 -29.06
CA GLU A 3 -26.29 -17.10 -27.76
C GLU A 3 -25.02 -16.27 -27.46
N ASN A 4 -24.93 -15.75 -26.22
CA ASN A 4 -23.74 -15.02 -25.79
C ASN A 4 -22.52 -15.95 -25.80
N THR A 5 -21.40 -15.46 -26.33
CA THR A 5 -20.15 -16.21 -26.28
C THR A 5 -19.70 -16.42 -24.81
N PRO A 6 -18.86 -17.44 -24.55
CA PRO A 6 -18.28 -17.67 -23.21
C PRO A 6 -17.62 -16.41 -22.62
N TYR A 7 -16.84 -15.66 -23.40
CA TYR A 7 -16.25 -14.40 -22.95
C TYR A 7 -17.30 -13.34 -22.58
N GLN A 8 -18.39 -13.24 -23.36
CA GLN A 8 -19.49 -12.32 -23.04
C GLN A 8 -20.24 -12.73 -21.76
N GLN A 9 -20.38 -14.02 -21.48
CA GLN A 9 -20.95 -14.51 -20.22
C GLN A 9 -20.06 -14.13 -19.03
N LEU A 10 -18.75 -14.31 -19.15
CA LEU A 10 -17.76 -13.87 -18.16
C LEU A 10 -17.85 -12.36 -17.92
N THR A 11 -17.83 -11.55 -18.98
CA THR A 11 -17.93 -10.09 -18.89
C THR A 11 -19.15 -9.64 -18.08
N ARG A 12 -20.31 -10.26 -18.32
CA ARG A 12 -21.54 -9.96 -17.57
C ARG A 12 -21.45 -10.40 -16.11
N THR A 13 -20.85 -11.55 -15.85
CA THR A 13 -20.66 -12.07 -14.50
C THR A 13 -19.74 -11.16 -13.69
N PHE A 14 -18.59 -10.74 -14.24
CA PHE A 14 -17.66 -9.85 -13.59
C PHE A 14 -18.21 -8.43 -13.44
N GLN A 15 -19.01 -7.94 -14.39
CA GLN A 15 -19.75 -6.69 -14.21
C GLN A 15 -20.72 -6.75 -13.03
N ARG A 16 -21.43 -7.86 -12.84
CA ARG A 16 -22.29 -8.06 -11.67
C ARG A 16 -21.50 -8.11 -10.37
N LEU A 17 -20.36 -8.81 -10.35
CA LEU A 17 -19.44 -8.86 -9.20
C LEU A 17 -18.92 -7.48 -8.86
N SER A 18 -18.50 -6.69 -9.85
CA SER A 18 -18.04 -5.30 -9.67
C SER A 18 -19.09 -4.42 -8.98
N ARG A 19 -20.36 -4.55 -9.34
CA ARG A 19 -21.48 -3.82 -8.70
C ARG A 19 -21.67 -4.20 -7.23
N PHE A 20 -21.53 -5.48 -6.89
CA PHE A 20 -21.56 -5.91 -5.49
C PHE A 20 -20.31 -5.47 -4.74
N SER A 21 -19.14 -5.50 -5.37
CA SER A 21 -17.90 -4.97 -4.79
C SER A 21 -17.99 -3.47 -4.51
N HIS A 22 -18.67 -2.71 -5.37
CA HIS A 22 -18.98 -1.29 -5.11
C HIS A 22 -19.78 -1.12 -3.80
N LEU A 23 -20.86 -1.87 -3.63
CA LEU A 23 -21.65 -1.80 -2.39
C LEU A 23 -20.82 -2.19 -1.17
N ALA A 24 -20.03 -3.25 -1.27
CA ALA A 24 -19.14 -3.69 -0.20
C ALA A 24 -18.08 -2.63 0.15
N ALA A 25 -17.47 -2.00 -0.86
CA ALA A 25 -16.45 -0.96 -0.67
C ALA A 25 -17.01 0.27 0.07
N ILE A 26 -18.19 0.76 -0.32
CA ILE A 26 -18.84 1.89 0.35
C ILE A 26 -19.29 1.52 1.77
N ALA A 27 -19.87 0.34 1.96
CA ALA A 27 -20.28 -0.13 3.28
C ALA A 27 -19.09 -0.37 4.22
N GLY A 28 -17.96 -0.89 3.68
CA GLY A 28 -16.71 -1.05 4.40
C GLY A 28 -16.08 0.29 4.77
N TRP A 29 -16.02 1.25 3.84
CA TRP A 29 -15.54 2.60 4.14
C TRP A 29 -16.38 3.25 5.26
N ASP A 30 -17.71 3.20 5.16
CA ASP A 30 -18.63 3.77 6.13
C ASP A 30 -18.42 3.17 7.54
N MET A 31 -18.10 1.88 7.62
CA MET A 31 -17.84 1.19 8.87
C MET A 31 -16.66 1.81 9.66
N PHE A 32 -15.65 2.34 8.97
CA PHE A 32 -14.49 2.95 9.60
C PHE A 32 -14.57 4.46 9.76
N ALA A 33 -15.51 5.14 9.05
CA ALA A 33 -15.57 6.59 8.99
C ALA A 33 -16.83 7.19 9.62
N MET A 34 -18.04 6.67 9.31
CA MET A 34 -19.30 7.31 9.63
C MET A 34 -20.25 6.45 10.45
N MET A 35 -20.14 5.14 10.42
CA MET A 35 -21.07 4.22 11.04
C MET A 35 -21.14 4.43 12.56
N PRO A 36 -22.32 4.59 13.17
CA PRO A 36 -22.46 4.65 14.61
C PRO A 36 -22.07 3.31 15.27
N PRO A 37 -21.47 3.30 16.48
CA PRO A 37 -20.99 2.07 17.12
C PRO A 37 -22.06 0.96 17.26
N GLY A 38 -23.31 1.33 17.43
CA GLY A 38 -24.44 0.38 17.50
C GLY A 38 -24.75 -0.35 16.20
N GLY A 39 -24.20 0.11 15.07
CA GLY A 39 -24.42 -0.50 13.75
C GLY A 39 -23.47 -1.65 13.41
N SER A 40 -22.41 -1.89 14.22
CA SER A 40 -21.29 -2.75 13.81
C SER A 40 -21.68 -4.21 13.59
N VAL A 41 -22.52 -4.79 14.42
CA VAL A 41 -22.99 -6.19 14.27
C VAL A 41 -23.79 -6.34 12.97
N ALA A 42 -24.83 -5.51 12.78
CA ALA A 42 -25.69 -5.60 11.59
C ALA A 42 -24.91 -5.33 10.29
N ARG A 43 -23.91 -4.41 10.31
CA ARG A 43 -23.06 -4.14 9.17
C ARG A 43 -22.15 -5.32 8.86
N GLY A 44 -21.56 -5.93 9.90
CA GLY A 44 -20.72 -7.13 9.75
C GLY A 44 -21.51 -8.29 9.14
N GLU A 45 -22.70 -8.56 9.64
CA GLU A 45 -23.59 -9.61 9.09
C GLU A 45 -23.96 -9.35 7.62
N ALA A 46 -24.33 -8.10 7.29
CA ALA A 46 -24.68 -7.74 5.91
C ALA A 46 -23.51 -7.88 4.94
N LEU A 47 -22.29 -7.46 5.35
CA LEU A 47 -21.08 -7.62 4.54
C LEU A 47 -20.67 -9.10 4.40
N ALA A 48 -20.86 -9.91 5.42
CA ALA A 48 -20.61 -11.35 5.36
C ALA A 48 -21.54 -12.04 4.35
N GLU A 49 -22.83 -11.76 4.39
CA GLU A 49 -23.81 -12.29 3.41
C GLU A 49 -23.47 -11.85 1.99
N LEU A 50 -23.10 -10.58 1.80
CA LEU A 50 -22.68 -10.07 0.49
C LEU A 50 -21.40 -10.78 -0.01
N GLY A 51 -20.46 -11.01 0.89
CA GLY A 51 -19.22 -11.75 0.58
C GLY A 51 -19.49 -13.19 0.15
N VAL A 52 -20.38 -13.90 0.85
CA VAL A 52 -20.81 -15.26 0.47
C VAL A 52 -21.45 -15.26 -0.91
N LEU A 53 -22.36 -14.30 -1.18
CA LEU A 53 -22.99 -14.18 -2.49
C LEU A 53 -21.98 -13.95 -3.61
N GLN A 54 -21.01 -13.05 -3.40
CA GLN A 54 -19.95 -12.79 -4.38
C GLN A 54 -19.07 -14.03 -4.62
N HIS A 55 -18.70 -14.73 -3.55
CA HIS A 55 -17.93 -15.97 -3.65
C HIS A 55 -18.70 -17.05 -4.45
N GLN A 56 -19.97 -17.26 -4.16
CA GLN A 56 -20.80 -18.22 -4.89
C GLN A 56 -20.94 -17.90 -6.39
N ILE A 57 -21.09 -16.61 -6.73
CA ILE A 57 -21.12 -16.17 -8.14
C ILE A 57 -19.79 -16.43 -8.81
N LEU A 58 -18.66 -16.07 -8.17
CA LEU A 58 -17.34 -16.19 -8.75
C LEU A 58 -16.92 -17.66 -8.93
N THR A 59 -17.24 -18.53 -7.97
CA THR A 59 -16.83 -19.95 -7.96
C THR A 59 -17.84 -20.89 -8.60
N ASP A 60 -18.91 -20.37 -9.23
CA ASP A 60 -19.86 -21.19 -9.98
C ASP A 60 -19.12 -22.01 -11.05
N LYS A 61 -19.45 -23.30 -11.15
CA LYS A 61 -18.82 -24.23 -12.10
C LYS A 61 -18.87 -23.74 -13.55
N LYS A 62 -19.90 -22.97 -13.91
CA LYS A 62 -20.05 -22.36 -15.25
C LYS A 62 -18.96 -21.31 -15.49
N VAL A 63 -18.55 -20.56 -14.48
CA VAL A 63 -17.45 -19.59 -14.63
C VAL A 63 -16.16 -20.30 -15.00
N GLY A 64 -15.79 -21.37 -14.31
CA GLY A 64 -14.62 -22.20 -14.67
C GLY A 64 -14.71 -22.79 -16.08
N GLN A 65 -15.90 -23.25 -16.49
CA GLN A 65 -16.14 -23.74 -17.84
C GLN A 65 -15.97 -22.63 -18.89
N TRP A 66 -16.60 -21.47 -18.68
CA TRP A 66 -16.48 -20.33 -19.61
C TRP A 66 -15.05 -19.79 -19.69
N LEU A 67 -14.28 -19.83 -18.61
CA LEU A 67 -12.86 -19.45 -18.63
C LEU A 67 -12.05 -20.38 -19.56
N GLN A 68 -12.31 -21.68 -19.54
CA GLN A 68 -11.66 -22.62 -20.43
C GLN A 68 -12.08 -22.43 -21.90
N GLU A 69 -13.38 -22.26 -22.17
CA GLU A 69 -13.93 -22.06 -23.50
C GLU A 69 -13.51 -20.71 -24.11
N ALA A 70 -13.47 -19.64 -23.31
CA ALA A 70 -13.06 -18.30 -23.77
C ALA A 70 -11.62 -18.24 -24.25
N ARG A 71 -10.73 -19.10 -23.73
CA ARG A 71 -9.33 -19.21 -24.23
C ARG A 71 -9.22 -19.65 -25.68
N GLN A 72 -10.26 -20.27 -26.23
CA GLN A 72 -10.31 -20.73 -27.63
C GLN A 72 -10.94 -19.68 -28.57
N GLN A 73 -11.37 -18.53 -28.04
CA GLN A 73 -11.99 -17.46 -28.82
C GLN A 73 -10.90 -16.53 -29.38
N ASP A 74 -11.21 -15.90 -30.51
CA ASP A 74 -10.38 -14.82 -31.06
C ASP A 74 -10.66 -13.52 -30.25
N LEU A 75 -9.78 -13.24 -29.29
CA LEU A 75 -9.86 -12.11 -28.37
C LEU A 75 -8.78 -11.10 -28.70
N ASN A 76 -9.13 -9.80 -28.66
CA ASN A 76 -8.13 -8.75 -28.78
C ASN A 76 -7.24 -8.64 -27.50
N ASP A 77 -6.18 -7.85 -27.55
CA ASP A 77 -5.18 -7.73 -26.46
C ASP A 77 -5.80 -7.37 -25.11
N VAL A 78 -6.81 -6.49 -25.09
CA VAL A 78 -7.48 -6.08 -23.84
C VAL A 78 -8.36 -7.20 -23.31
N GLU A 79 -9.07 -7.89 -24.18
CA GLU A 79 -9.91 -9.03 -23.81
C GLU A 79 -9.08 -10.21 -23.30
N GLN A 80 -7.92 -10.46 -23.91
CA GLN A 80 -6.97 -11.46 -23.43
C GLN A 80 -6.44 -11.09 -22.02
N ALA A 81 -6.07 -9.81 -21.81
CA ALA A 81 -5.65 -9.33 -20.50
C ALA A 81 -6.78 -9.43 -19.47
N ASN A 82 -8.02 -9.10 -19.85
CA ASN A 82 -9.17 -9.22 -18.99
C ASN A 82 -9.44 -10.70 -18.62
N LEU A 83 -9.37 -11.60 -19.58
CA LEU A 83 -9.53 -13.03 -19.34
C LEU A 83 -8.45 -13.58 -18.39
N ARG A 84 -7.21 -13.10 -18.52
CA ARG A 84 -6.12 -13.43 -17.58
C ARG A 84 -6.46 -13.00 -16.15
N GLU A 85 -6.93 -11.78 -15.95
CA GLU A 85 -7.28 -11.27 -14.63
C GLU A 85 -8.57 -11.92 -14.07
N MET A 86 -9.54 -12.25 -14.92
CA MET A 86 -10.71 -13.06 -14.54
C MET A 86 -10.30 -14.44 -14.04
N GLN A 87 -9.41 -15.12 -14.77
CA GLN A 87 -8.86 -16.41 -14.36
C GLN A 87 -8.14 -16.31 -13.02
N ARG A 88 -7.33 -15.27 -12.84
CA ARG A 88 -6.61 -15.03 -11.58
C ARG A 88 -7.56 -14.91 -10.40
N GLN A 89 -8.62 -14.10 -10.52
CA GLN A 89 -9.62 -13.93 -9.44
C GLN A 89 -10.37 -15.24 -9.16
N TYR A 90 -10.74 -15.97 -10.21
CA TYR A 90 -11.38 -17.27 -10.06
C TYR A 90 -10.46 -18.27 -9.32
N ASP A 91 -9.20 -18.39 -9.74
CA ASP A 91 -8.24 -19.30 -9.12
C ASP A 91 -8.00 -18.96 -7.65
N GLN A 92 -7.87 -17.68 -7.32
CA GLN A 92 -7.71 -17.23 -5.95
C GLN A 92 -8.89 -17.63 -5.05
N ALA A 93 -10.12 -17.55 -5.59
CA ALA A 93 -11.34 -17.86 -4.84
C ALA A 93 -11.65 -19.36 -4.78
N ALA A 94 -11.41 -20.11 -5.89
CA ALA A 94 -11.84 -21.50 -6.02
C ALA A 94 -10.81 -22.52 -5.49
N LEU A 95 -9.57 -22.11 -5.27
CA LEU A 95 -8.48 -23.02 -4.94
C LEU A 95 -8.54 -23.58 -3.52
N LEU A 96 -9.00 -22.77 -2.56
CA LEU A 96 -9.00 -23.16 -1.16
C LEU A 96 -10.32 -23.88 -0.78
N PRO A 97 -10.22 -24.98 0.03
CA PRO A 97 -11.41 -25.59 0.61
C PRO A 97 -12.17 -24.59 1.51
N GLU A 98 -13.50 -24.61 1.45
CA GLU A 98 -14.36 -23.74 2.28
C GLU A 98 -14.03 -23.85 3.78
N SER A 99 -13.75 -25.06 4.27
CA SER A 99 -13.37 -25.30 5.68
C SER A 99 -12.07 -24.60 6.08
N LEU A 100 -11.11 -24.45 5.15
CA LEU A 100 -9.87 -23.72 5.42
C LEU A 100 -10.13 -22.19 5.42
N VAL A 101 -10.96 -21.70 4.49
CA VAL A 101 -11.34 -20.28 4.45
C VAL A 101 -12.06 -19.87 5.73
N GLU A 102 -13.02 -20.68 6.20
CA GLU A 102 -13.71 -20.48 7.47
C GLU A 102 -12.75 -20.49 8.67
N ALA A 103 -11.91 -21.51 8.76
CA ALA A 103 -10.95 -21.64 9.86
C ALA A 103 -9.98 -20.43 9.92
N LYS A 104 -9.50 -19.96 8.76
CA LYS A 104 -8.64 -18.77 8.67
C LYS A 104 -9.38 -17.51 9.13
N SER A 105 -10.59 -17.31 8.69
CA SER A 105 -11.41 -16.15 9.07
C SER A 105 -11.62 -16.11 10.60
N LEU A 106 -11.97 -17.24 11.20
CA LEU A 106 -12.17 -17.35 12.66
C LEU A 106 -10.87 -17.15 13.45
N ALA A 107 -9.76 -17.75 12.99
CA ALA A 107 -8.48 -17.60 13.65
C ALA A 107 -7.95 -16.17 13.56
N GLY A 108 -8.05 -15.53 12.39
CA GLY A 108 -7.64 -14.14 12.16
C GLY A 108 -8.45 -13.17 13.03
N SER A 109 -9.78 -13.28 12.98
CA SER A 109 -10.65 -12.44 13.80
C SER A 109 -10.37 -12.55 15.30
N ARG A 110 -10.13 -13.77 15.80
CA ARG A 110 -9.76 -14.01 17.20
C ARG A 110 -8.42 -13.40 17.54
N CYS A 111 -7.42 -13.61 16.69
CA CYS A 111 -6.06 -13.11 16.88
C CYS A 111 -6.04 -11.58 16.89
N GLU A 112 -6.70 -10.94 15.90
CA GLU A 112 -6.78 -9.50 15.78
C GLU A 112 -7.52 -8.86 16.97
N HIS A 113 -8.66 -9.43 17.35
CA HIS A 113 -9.42 -8.94 18.50
C HIS A 113 -8.61 -9.00 19.81
N ALA A 114 -7.92 -10.12 20.07
CA ALA A 114 -7.08 -10.28 21.25
C ALA A 114 -5.85 -9.34 21.19
N TRP A 115 -5.24 -9.16 20.02
CA TRP A 115 -4.09 -8.28 19.81
C TRP A 115 -4.35 -6.85 20.26
N ARG A 116 -5.57 -6.33 20.09
CA ARG A 116 -5.96 -4.97 20.51
C ARG A 116 -5.70 -4.68 21.99
N SER A 117 -5.80 -5.69 22.84
CA SER A 117 -5.51 -5.59 24.27
C SER A 117 -4.12 -6.14 24.63
N GLN A 118 -3.66 -7.19 23.95
CA GLN A 118 -2.37 -7.83 24.23
C GLN A 118 -1.18 -6.93 23.84
N ARG A 119 -1.27 -6.23 22.72
CA ARG A 119 -0.22 -5.29 22.29
C ARG A 119 0.02 -4.18 23.34
N PRO A 120 -0.97 -3.38 23.76
CA PRO A 120 -0.76 -2.37 24.81
C PRO A 120 -0.24 -2.96 26.13
N ALA A 121 -0.65 -4.18 26.46
CA ALA A 121 -0.19 -4.89 27.65
C ALA A 121 1.22 -5.50 27.51
N ASN A 122 1.83 -5.42 26.32
CA ASN A 122 3.11 -6.06 26.02
C ASN A 122 3.10 -7.59 26.24
N ASP A 123 1.93 -8.22 26.03
CA ASP A 123 1.68 -9.65 26.27
C ASP A 123 2.01 -10.49 25.03
N TRP A 124 3.30 -10.79 24.86
CA TRP A 124 3.75 -11.66 23.77
C TRP A 124 3.21 -13.10 23.92
N THR A 125 3.21 -13.64 25.12
CA THR A 125 2.80 -15.05 25.36
C THR A 125 1.36 -15.27 24.92
N GLY A 126 0.44 -14.42 25.35
CA GLY A 126 -0.95 -14.51 24.93
C GLY A 126 -1.15 -14.29 23.42
N PHE A 127 -0.37 -13.37 22.83
CA PHE A 127 -0.42 -13.13 21.39
C PHE A 127 0.13 -14.32 20.58
N ALA A 128 1.25 -14.89 20.98
CA ALA A 128 1.87 -16.03 20.32
C ALA A 128 0.93 -17.24 20.23
N ASP A 129 0.12 -17.49 21.26
CA ASP A 129 -0.85 -18.59 21.27
C ASP A 129 -1.89 -18.46 20.14
N ASN A 130 -2.38 -17.24 19.89
CA ASN A 130 -3.29 -16.98 18.78
C ASN A 130 -2.56 -17.00 17.43
N LEU A 131 -1.37 -16.42 17.36
CA LEU A 131 -0.60 -16.32 16.12
C LEU A 131 -0.17 -17.69 15.58
N ARG A 132 0.13 -18.67 16.44
CA ARG A 132 0.47 -20.04 16.01
C ARG A 132 -0.61 -20.67 15.14
N GLU A 133 -1.89 -20.48 15.49
CA GLU A 133 -2.99 -21.01 14.68
C GLU A 133 -3.11 -20.28 13.34
N VAL A 134 -2.96 -18.95 13.33
CA VAL A 134 -2.94 -18.18 12.09
C VAL A 134 -1.81 -18.62 11.16
N VAL A 135 -0.60 -18.80 11.70
CA VAL A 135 0.57 -19.27 10.93
C VAL A 135 0.34 -20.68 10.40
N ARG A 136 -0.18 -21.60 11.23
CA ARG A 136 -0.48 -22.97 10.80
C ARG A 136 -1.43 -23.01 9.61
N LEU A 137 -2.52 -22.23 9.67
CA LEU A 137 -3.52 -22.16 8.59
C LEU A 137 -2.96 -21.44 7.36
N SER A 138 -2.14 -20.40 7.54
CA SER A 138 -1.47 -19.68 6.43
C SER A 138 -0.45 -20.60 5.72
N ARG A 139 0.27 -21.44 6.44
CA ARG A 139 1.15 -22.47 5.84
C ARG A 139 0.35 -23.49 5.02
N GLN A 140 -0.85 -23.89 5.47
CA GLN A 140 -1.74 -24.78 4.70
C GLN A 140 -2.21 -24.12 3.40
N GLU A 141 -2.69 -22.87 3.47
CA GLU A 141 -3.04 -22.09 2.28
C GLU A 141 -1.86 -21.96 1.32
N ALA A 142 -0.70 -21.56 1.84
CA ALA A 142 0.52 -21.39 1.06
C ALA A 142 0.91 -22.68 0.33
N GLN A 143 0.79 -23.84 0.99
CA GLN A 143 1.08 -25.15 0.37
C GLN A 143 0.09 -25.46 -0.76
N ILE A 144 -1.22 -25.30 -0.54
CA ILE A 144 -2.24 -25.56 -1.57
C ILE A 144 -2.01 -24.67 -2.79
N ARG A 145 -1.69 -23.39 -2.58
CA ARG A 145 -1.39 -22.45 -3.67
C ARG A 145 -0.09 -22.78 -4.39
N ALA A 146 0.96 -23.16 -3.66
CA ALA A 146 2.24 -23.58 -4.23
C ALA A 146 2.10 -24.88 -5.06
N ASP A 147 1.35 -25.86 -4.58
CA ASP A 147 1.07 -27.11 -5.30
C ASP A 147 0.33 -26.87 -6.61
N ALA A 148 -0.55 -25.88 -6.65
CA ALA A 148 -1.32 -25.53 -7.85
C ALA A 148 -0.54 -24.70 -8.88
N ARG A 149 0.37 -23.83 -8.44
CA ARG A 149 1.06 -22.86 -9.32
C ARG A 149 2.55 -23.13 -9.51
N GLY A 150 3.14 -23.91 -8.62
CA GLY A 150 4.60 -24.06 -8.48
C GLY A 150 5.21 -22.93 -7.62
N GLY A 151 6.50 -23.06 -7.30
CA GLY A 151 7.23 -22.12 -6.45
C GLY A 151 7.24 -22.49 -4.97
N SER A 152 7.74 -21.58 -4.13
CA SER A 152 7.75 -21.76 -2.67
C SER A 152 6.37 -21.42 -2.06
N ARG A 153 6.18 -21.80 -0.80
CA ARG A 153 5.00 -21.38 -0.03
C ARG A 153 4.90 -19.87 0.05
N TYR A 154 6.03 -19.22 0.32
CA TYR A 154 6.05 -17.76 0.42
C TYR A 154 5.75 -17.09 -0.92
N ASP A 155 6.31 -17.56 -2.05
CA ASP A 155 5.99 -17.04 -3.38
C ASP A 155 4.48 -17.10 -3.68
N ALA A 156 3.82 -18.15 -3.22
CA ALA A 156 2.38 -18.33 -3.43
C ALA A 156 1.51 -17.32 -2.68
N LEU A 157 1.96 -16.87 -1.49
CA LEU A 157 1.28 -15.79 -0.74
C LEU A 157 1.66 -14.42 -1.27
N LEU A 158 2.92 -14.20 -1.62
CA LEU A 158 3.41 -12.97 -2.23
C LEU A 158 2.65 -12.63 -3.53
N ASP A 159 2.38 -13.63 -4.37
CA ASP A 159 1.64 -13.47 -5.62
C ASP A 159 0.22 -12.94 -5.43
N ILE A 160 -0.38 -13.06 -4.25
CA ILE A 160 -1.70 -12.48 -3.96
C ILE A 160 -1.65 -10.95 -4.09
N PHE A 161 -0.57 -10.34 -3.60
CA PHE A 161 -0.38 -8.89 -3.55
C PHE A 161 0.43 -8.36 -4.73
N GLU A 162 1.46 -9.12 -5.14
CA GLU A 162 2.40 -8.79 -6.20
C GLU A 162 2.42 -9.88 -7.26
N PRO A 163 1.50 -9.83 -8.24
CA PRO A 163 1.44 -10.81 -9.31
C PRO A 163 2.79 -10.99 -10.01
N ASP A 164 3.21 -12.25 -10.15
CA ASP A 164 4.45 -12.68 -10.81
C ASP A 164 5.77 -12.29 -10.09
N MET A 165 5.69 -11.67 -8.91
CA MET A 165 6.86 -11.44 -8.06
C MET A 165 7.26 -12.73 -7.34
N THR A 166 8.57 -12.95 -7.20
CA THR A 166 9.13 -14.12 -6.48
C THR A 166 10.08 -13.69 -5.38
N SER A 167 10.25 -14.55 -4.38
CA SER A 167 11.22 -14.35 -3.32
C SER A 167 12.66 -14.26 -3.86
N ALA A 168 12.99 -15.01 -4.90
CA ALA A 168 14.30 -14.92 -5.57
C ALA A 168 14.56 -13.51 -6.15
N ARG A 169 13.54 -12.88 -6.75
CA ARG A 169 13.64 -11.50 -7.25
C ARG A 169 13.74 -10.51 -6.10
N LEU A 170 12.95 -10.68 -5.04
CA LEU A 170 13.01 -9.85 -3.84
C LEU A 170 14.38 -9.95 -3.15
N ASP A 171 14.92 -11.16 -3.01
CA ASP A 171 16.25 -11.37 -2.44
C ASP A 171 17.33 -10.58 -3.17
N SER A 172 17.28 -10.57 -4.51
CA SER A 172 18.21 -9.80 -5.32
C SER A 172 18.08 -8.29 -5.09
N LEU A 173 16.84 -7.77 -5.07
CA LEU A 173 16.57 -6.36 -4.84
C LEU A 173 16.95 -5.94 -3.42
N PHE A 174 16.59 -6.72 -2.42
CA PHE A 174 16.88 -6.41 -1.02
C PHE A 174 18.36 -6.63 -0.67
N ALA A 175 19.06 -7.57 -1.33
CA ALA A 175 20.51 -7.69 -1.19
C ALA A 175 21.23 -6.43 -1.67
N ASP A 176 20.79 -5.84 -2.78
CA ASP A 176 21.32 -4.55 -3.23
C ASP A 176 21.06 -3.45 -2.20
N LEU A 177 19.82 -3.28 -1.73
CA LEU A 177 19.51 -2.30 -0.68
C LEU A 177 20.37 -2.50 0.57
N LYS A 178 20.51 -3.73 1.04
CA LYS A 178 21.31 -4.10 2.21
C LYS A 178 22.79 -3.70 2.04
N SER A 179 23.30 -3.67 0.84
CA SER A 179 24.72 -3.35 0.57
C SER A 179 25.08 -1.87 0.82
N TRP A 180 24.12 -0.95 0.72
CA TRP A 180 24.38 0.48 0.80
C TRP A 180 23.52 1.25 1.81
N LEU A 181 22.32 0.77 2.14
CA LEU A 181 21.36 1.47 3.00
C LEU A 181 21.90 1.78 4.41
N PRO A 182 22.60 0.85 5.12
CA PRO A 182 23.14 1.15 6.45
C PRO A 182 24.16 2.30 6.44
N SER A 183 25.01 2.34 5.42
CA SER A 183 26.00 3.42 5.26
C SER A 183 25.32 4.75 4.97
N LEU A 184 24.30 4.77 4.10
CA LEU A 184 23.55 5.98 3.78
C LEU A 184 22.80 6.50 5.01
N LEU A 185 22.13 5.62 5.76
CA LEU A 185 21.42 5.95 7.00
C LEU A 185 22.37 6.60 8.02
N SER A 186 23.53 5.97 8.26
CA SER A 186 24.54 6.50 9.18
C SER A 186 25.06 7.88 8.75
N GLN A 187 25.32 8.08 7.46
CA GLN A 187 25.79 9.35 6.92
C GLN A 187 24.70 10.44 7.04
N ALA A 188 23.45 10.12 6.72
CA ALA A 188 22.34 11.07 6.82
C ALA A 188 22.11 11.51 8.27
N VAL A 189 22.08 10.57 9.22
CA VAL A 189 21.97 10.88 10.66
C VAL A 189 23.16 11.72 11.11
N GLY A 190 24.40 11.36 10.73
CA GLY A 190 25.61 12.10 11.11
C GLY A 190 25.66 13.53 10.53
N LYS A 191 25.16 13.71 9.30
CA LYS A 191 25.02 15.06 8.69
C LYS A 191 23.98 15.90 9.44
N GLN A 192 22.84 15.33 9.71
CA GLN A 192 21.72 16.04 10.35
C GLN A 192 21.93 16.30 11.84
N ALA A 193 22.74 15.51 12.54
CA ALA A 193 23.10 15.76 13.93
C ALA A 193 23.81 17.11 14.16
N LYS A 194 24.35 17.74 13.12
CA LYS A 194 24.98 19.06 13.15
C LYS A 194 23.98 20.21 12.96
N GLN A 195 22.73 19.91 12.64
CA GLN A 195 21.68 20.90 12.39
C GLN A 195 20.93 21.20 13.69
N THR A 196 20.61 22.48 13.91
CA THR A 196 19.69 22.89 14.97
C THR A 196 18.33 23.15 14.36
N LEU A 197 17.38 22.26 14.60
CA LEU A 197 16.03 22.37 14.08
C LEU A 197 15.07 22.90 15.15
N ILE A 198 14.17 23.76 14.72
CA ILE A 198 13.10 24.30 15.55
C ILE A 198 11.84 23.50 15.26
N ALA A 199 11.38 22.73 16.25
CA ALA A 199 10.17 21.94 16.14
C ALA A 199 8.94 22.86 16.00
N PRO A 200 8.05 22.63 15.04
CA PRO A 200 6.75 23.28 15.03
C PRO A 200 5.97 22.92 16.30
N GLN A 201 5.48 23.93 17.01
CA GLN A 201 4.71 23.73 18.24
C GLN A 201 3.25 24.12 18.03
N GLY A 202 2.34 23.25 18.48
CA GLY A 202 0.90 23.47 18.46
C GLY A 202 0.47 24.58 19.46
N PRO A 203 -0.84 24.78 19.62
CA PRO A 203 -1.87 23.98 18.97
C PRO A 203 -2.04 24.34 17.49
N PHE A 204 -2.28 23.30 16.67
CA PHE A 204 -2.67 23.41 15.28
C PHE A 204 -4.15 23.06 15.15
N PRO A 205 -5.06 24.05 15.07
CA PRO A 205 -6.49 23.79 15.06
C PRO A 205 -6.90 22.82 13.95
N ILE A 206 -7.73 21.83 14.28
CA ILE A 206 -8.17 20.78 13.34
C ILE A 206 -8.81 21.37 12.08
N ALA A 207 -9.60 22.43 12.23
CA ALA A 207 -10.23 23.11 11.10
C ALA A 207 -9.19 23.63 10.09
N GLU A 208 -8.11 24.24 10.59
CA GLU A 208 -7.02 24.77 9.76
C GLU A 208 -6.18 23.65 9.12
N GLN A 209 -5.93 22.57 9.86
CA GLN A 209 -5.28 21.38 9.29
C GLN A 209 -6.12 20.80 8.16
N ARG A 210 -7.44 20.71 8.34
CA ARG A 210 -8.36 20.21 7.31
C ARG A 210 -8.32 21.08 6.05
N GLU A 211 -8.39 22.40 6.20
CA GLU A 211 -8.33 23.31 5.05
C GLU A 211 -6.98 23.27 4.33
N LEU A 212 -5.87 23.11 5.05
CA LEU A 212 -4.55 22.92 4.46
C LEU A 212 -4.51 21.58 3.66
N GLY A 213 -5.05 20.51 4.24
CA GLY A 213 -5.18 19.21 3.55
C GLY A 213 -6.00 19.30 2.27
N LEU A 214 -7.17 19.96 2.33
CA LEU A 214 -8.01 20.19 1.14
C LEU A 214 -7.30 21.04 0.08
N GLN A 215 -6.50 22.01 0.50
CA GLN A 215 -5.70 22.83 -0.42
C GLN A 215 -4.61 21.98 -1.10
N ALA A 216 -3.91 21.12 -0.34
CA ALA A 216 -2.94 20.18 -0.90
C ALA A 216 -3.60 19.22 -1.90
N MET A 217 -4.77 18.67 -1.59
CA MET A 217 -5.54 17.82 -2.50
C MET A 217 -5.89 18.53 -3.81
N ARG A 218 -6.31 19.81 -3.75
CA ARG A 218 -6.61 20.62 -4.97
C ARG A 218 -5.35 20.82 -5.81
N ILE A 219 -4.23 21.17 -5.19
CA ILE A 219 -2.94 21.32 -5.88
C ILE A 219 -2.54 20.00 -6.56
N LEU A 220 -2.76 18.87 -5.89
CA LEU A 220 -2.46 17.53 -6.40
C LEU A 220 -3.54 16.96 -7.33
N GLY A 221 -4.55 17.77 -7.68
CA GLY A 221 -5.53 17.47 -8.71
C GLY A 221 -6.59 16.44 -8.32
N PHE A 222 -6.88 16.27 -7.00
CA PHE A 222 -7.97 15.40 -6.56
C PHE A 222 -9.31 15.88 -7.13
N ASP A 223 -10.07 14.96 -7.70
CA ASP A 223 -11.41 15.22 -8.22
C ASP A 223 -12.43 15.10 -7.08
N PHE A 224 -12.94 16.24 -6.60
CA PHE A 224 -13.93 16.31 -5.53
C PHE A 224 -15.36 15.98 -5.99
N ASP A 225 -15.64 15.97 -7.29
CA ASP A 225 -16.92 15.48 -7.81
C ASP A 225 -16.97 13.93 -7.79
N GLY A 226 -15.80 13.29 -7.84
CA GLY A 226 -15.62 11.84 -7.75
C GLY A 226 -15.00 11.36 -6.44
N GLY A 227 -15.03 12.16 -5.35
CA GLY A 227 -14.46 11.72 -4.09
C GLY A 227 -14.58 12.73 -2.93
N ARG A 228 -14.09 12.33 -1.74
CA ARG A 228 -14.18 13.14 -0.52
C ARG A 228 -13.08 12.82 0.49
N LEU A 229 -12.89 13.73 1.46
CA LEU A 229 -12.00 13.57 2.62
C LEU A 229 -12.81 13.54 3.92
N ASP A 230 -12.59 12.51 4.73
CA ASP A 230 -13.23 12.32 6.03
C ASP A 230 -12.20 11.97 7.11
N ILE A 231 -12.68 11.64 8.31
CA ILE A 231 -11.85 11.29 9.47
C ILE A 231 -12.03 9.80 9.78
N SER A 232 -10.91 9.12 10.07
CA SER A 232 -10.90 7.76 10.62
C SER A 232 -9.77 7.58 11.63
N ALA A 233 -9.79 6.47 12.37
CA ALA A 233 -8.72 6.13 13.31
C ALA A 233 -7.36 5.91 12.62
N HIS A 234 -7.39 5.35 11.43
CA HIS A 234 -6.22 5.12 10.58
C HIS A 234 -6.51 5.64 9.18
N PRO A 235 -5.68 6.55 8.61
CA PRO A 235 -5.83 7.02 7.25
C PRO A 235 -5.89 5.88 6.25
N PHE A 236 -6.77 5.97 5.26
CA PHE A 236 -6.84 5.03 4.15
C PHE A 236 -7.59 5.62 2.95
N CYS A 237 -7.33 5.04 1.77
CA CYS A 237 -8.08 5.29 0.55
C CYS A 237 -9.03 4.12 0.30
N GLY A 238 -10.32 4.41 0.12
CA GLY A 238 -11.37 3.42 -0.12
C GLY A 238 -12.39 3.91 -1.16
N GLY A 239 -13.47 3.18 -1.29
CA GLY A 239 -14.48 3.44 -2.30
C GLY A 239 -14.20 2.72 -3.61
N VAL A 240 -14.58 3.34 -4.71
CA VAL A 240 -14.43 2.83 -6.08
C VAL A 240 -13.97 3.96 -7.01
N PRO A 241 -13.49 3.69 -8.25
CA PRO A 241 -12.95 4.72 -9.14
C PRO A 241 -13.85 5.92 -9.42
N GLN A 242 -15.16 5.79 -9.28
CA GLN A 242 -16.13 6.88 -9.47
C GLN A 242 -16.56 7.57 -8.16
N ASP A 243 -16.18 7.00 -7.00
CA ASP A 243 -16.49 7.51 -5.66
C ASP A 243 -15.34 7.13 -4.72
N VAL A 244 -14.21 7.83 -4.86
CA VAL A 244 -12.98 7.58 -4.10
C VAL A 244 -13.02 8.36 -2.79
N ARG A 245 -12.91 7.66 -1.67
CA ARG A 245 -13.06 8.22 -0.33
C ARG A 245 -11.78 8.04 0.47
N ILE A 246 -11.07 9.14 0.71
CA ILE A 246 -9.88 9.13 1.56
C ILE A 246 -10.22 9.60 2.97
N THR A 247 -9.44 9.13 3.92
CA THR A 247 -9.56 9.55 5.31
C THR A 247 -8.23 10.00 5.87
N THR A 248 -8.29 10.81 6.92
CA THR A 248 -7.11 11.23 7.68
C THR A 248 -7.41 11.25 9.17
N ARG A 249 -6.38 11.47 9.97
CA ARG A 249 -6.46 11.65 11.42
C ARG A 249 -5.75 12.93 11.83
N TYR A 250 -6.42 13.78 12.60
CA TYR A 250 -5.85 15.04 13.06
C TYR A 250 -5.33 14.94 14.49
N ASN A 251 -4.25 15.67 14.75
CA ASN A 251 -3.68 15.89 16.08
C ASN A 251 -3.29 17.35 16.21
N GLU A 252 -3.81 18.07 17.21
CA GLU A 252 -3.50 19.49 17.40
C GLU A 252 -2.05 19.77 17.79
N ASN A 253 -1.28 18.73 18.14
CA ASN A 253 0.14 18.85 18.45
C ASN A 253 1.06 18.42 17.29
N ASP A 254 0.50 17.90 16.19
CA ASP A 254 1.25 17.39 15.04
C ASP A 254 0.56 17.76 13.73
N LEU A 255 1.03 18.83 13.11
CA LEU A 255 0.57 19.28 11.80
C LEU A 255 0.93 18.34 10.66
N LEU A 256 2.14 17.74 10.72
CA LEU A 256 2.73 17.07 9.55
C LEU A 256 2.13 15.70 9.32
N SER A 257 1.78 14.96 10.36
CA SER A 257 1.17 13.65 10.25
C SER A 257 -0.13 13.69 9.44
N ALA A 258 -1.04 14.61 9.74
CA ALA A 258 -2.29 14.77 8.99
C ALA A 258 -2.04 15.23 7.54
N LEU A 259 -1.15 16.19 7.34
CA LEU A 259 -0.84 16.75 6.02
C LEU A 259 -0.25 15.69 5.09
N PHE A 260 0.79 14.97 5.54
CA PHE A 260 1.41 13.94 4.71
C PHE A 260 0.54 12.71 4.55
N GLY A 261 -0.29 12.36 5.54
CA GLY A 261 -1.32 11.36 5.38
C GLY A 261 -2.31 11.71 4.26
N VAL A 262 -2.79 12.96 4.21
CA VAL A 262 -3.67 13.43 3.12
C VAL A 262 -2.96 13.40 1.76
N ILE A 263 -1.69 13.81 1.69
CA ILE A 263 -0.91 13.77 0.44
C ILE A 263 -0.73 12.32 -0.03
N HIS A 264 -0.39 11.41 0.88
CA HIS A 264 -0.24 9.99 0.63
C HIS A 264 -1.54 9.38 0.06
N GLU A 265 -2.65 9.55 0.78
CA GLU A 265 -3.95 9.02 0.35
C GLU A 265 -4.44 9.67 -0.95
N THR A 266 -4.05 10.93 -1.21
CA THR A 266 -4.33 11.58 -2.49
C THR A 266 -3.61 10.90 -3.65
N GLY A 267 -2.40 10.37 -3.44
CA GLY A 267 -1.68 9.60 -4.45
C GLY A 267 -2.43 8.32 -4.83
N HIS A 268 -2.90 7.56 -3.85
CA HIS A 268 -3.79 6.41 -4.07
C HIS A 268 -5.06 6.81 -4.82
N ALA A 269 -5.71 7.88 -4.36
CA ALA A 269 -6.96 8.35 -4.94
C ALA A 269 -6.80 8.82 -6.39
N ARG A 270 -5.71 9.50 -6.72
CA ARG A 270 -5.43 9.93 -8.10
C ARG A 270 -5.27 8.76 -9.06
N TYR A 271 -4.67 7.66 -8.60
CA TYR A 271 -4.62 6.42 -9.38
C TYR A 271 -6.02 5.87 -9.62
N GLU A 272 -6.80 5.66 -8.56
CA GLU A 272 -8.18 5.15 -8.65
C GLU A 272 -9.07 6.02 -9.55
N GLN A 273 -9.06 7.34 -9.35
CA GLN A 273 -9.87 8.28 -10.14
C GLN A 273 -9.53 8.29 -11.64
N ASN A 274 -8.33 7.84 -12.02
CA ASN A 274 -7.84 7.83 -13.39
C ASN A 274 -7.72 6.42 -14.01
N LEU A 275 -8.20 5.37 -13.33
CA LEU A 275 -8.32 4.04 -13.90
C LEU A 275 -9.20 4.04 -15.16
N PRO A 276 -8.97 3.12 -16.11
CA PRO A 276 -9.58 3.17 -17.44
C PRO A 276 -11.10 3.01 -17.39
N ARG A 277 -11.82 4.09 -17.61
CA ARG A 277 -13.30 4.14 -17.56
C ARG A 277 -14.01 3.12 -18.45
N PRO A 278 -13.53 2.79 -19.66
CA PRO A 278 -14.17 1.76 -20.49
C PRO A 278 -14.17 0.35 -19.87
N TRP A 279 -13.29 0.10 -18.90
CA TRP A 279 -13.11 -1.22 -18.27
C TRP A 279 -13.37 -1.21 -16.76
N VAL A 280 -13.98 -0.15 -16.24
CA VAL A 280 -14.12 0.10 -14.79
C VAL A 280 -14.85 -1.02 -14.03
N ASP A 281 -15.71 -1.76 -14.69
CA ASP A 281 -16.46 -2.88 -14.13
C ASP A 281 -15.88 -4.27 -14.53
N GLN A 282 -14.64 -4.28 -15.01
CA GLN A 282 -13.92 -5.48 -15.43
C GLN A 282 -12.58 -5.61 -14.68
N PRO A 283 -12.10 -6.83 -14.44
CA PRO A 283 -10.82 -7.04 -13.74
C PRO A 283 -9.63 -6.32 -14.38
N VAL A 284 -9.57 -6.22 -15.71
CA VAL A 284 -8.51 -5.48 -16.42
C VAL A 284 -8.52 -3.97 -16.11
N GLY A 285 -9.64 -3.42 -15.67
CA GLY A 285 -9.78 -2.02 -15.29
C GLY A 285 -9.30 -1.70 -13.87
N LEU A 286 -8.99 -2.71 -13.05
CA LEU A 286 -8.50 -2.51 -11.69
C LEU A 286 -7.03 -2.10 -11.67
N ALA A 287 -6.58 -1.50 -10.57
CA ALA A 287 -5.17 -1.20 -10.33
C ALA A 287 -4.28 -2.47 -10.42
N ARG A 288 -3.01 -2.31 -10.87
CA ARG A 288 -2.18 -3.48 -11.23
C ARG A 288 -1.76 -4.36 -10.05
N SER A 289 -1.11 -3.80 -9.05
CA SER A 289 -0.61 -4.54 -7.89
C SER A 289 -0.59 -3.64 -6.66
N THR A 290 -0.40 -4.23 -5.48
CA THR A 290 -0.28 -3.46 -4.24
C THR A 290 0.91 -2.52 -4.29
N ALA A 291 2.07 -2.95 -4.80
CA ALA A 291 3.25 -2.09 -4.91
C ALA A 291 3.10 -0.99 -5.98
N ILE A 292 2.42 -1.25 -7.09
CA ILE A 292 2.12 -0.18 -8.06
C ILE A 292 1.15 0.82 -7.45
N HIS A 293 0.16 0.37 -6.69
CA HIS A 293 -0.76 1.25 -5.98
C HIS A 293 -0.03 2.10 -4.93
N GLU A 294 0.81 1.47 -4.11
CA GLU A 294 1.66 2.14 -3.12
C GLU A 294 2.70 3.06 -3.78
N SER A 295 3.16 2.75 -4.98
CA SER A 295 4.07 3.64 -5.70
C SER A 295 3.43 4.98 -6.05
N GLN A 296 2.11 5.05 -6.18
CA GLN A 296 1.42 6.31 -6.47
C GLN A 296 1.29 7.16 -5.19
N SER A 297 0.98 6.57 -4.05
CA SER A 297 0.97 7.25 -2.76
C SER A 297 2.35 7.79 -2.39
N LEU A 298 3.40 6.96 -2.54
CA LEU A 298 4.77 7.35 -2.24
C LEU A 298 5.36 8.30 -3.30
N PHE A 299 4.90 8.26 -4.54
CA PHE A 299 5.23 9.27 -5.54
C PHE A 299 4.74 10.66 -5.09
N PHE A 300 3.50 10.74 -4.59
CA PHE A 300 2.91 11.99 -4.12
C PHE A 300 3.52 12.41 -2.78
N GLU A 301 3.67 11.52 -1.81
CA GLU A 301 4.21 11.85 -0.50
C GLU A 301 5.71 12.06 -0.54
N MET A 302 6.48 11.05 -0.97
CA MET A 302 7.94 11.05 -0.85
C MET A 302 8.61 11.79 -1.98
N GLN A 303 8.24 11.53 -3.24
CA GLN A 303 8.92 12.14 -4.38
C GLN A 303 8.55 13.62 -4.54
N LEU A 304 7.26 13.95 -4.47
CA LEU A 304 6.74 15.33 -4.55
C LEU A 304 6.69 16.01 -3.20
N GLY A 305 5.86 15.52 -2.29
CA GLY A 305 5.45 16.19 -1.05
C GLY A 305 6.62 16.57 -0.14
N ARG A 306 7.64 15.72 -0.04
CA ARG A 306 8.86 15.98 0.74
C ARG A 306 9.97 16.64 -0.07
N SER A 307 9.75 16.99 -1.33
CA SER A 307 10.73 17.76 -2.10
C SER A 307 10.78 19.21 -1.60
N GLU A 308 11.97 19.80 -1.61
CA GLU A 308 12.16 21.21 -1.24
C GLU A 308 11.23 22.14 -2.03
N ARG A 309 11.09 21.90 -3.35
CA ARG A 309 10.24 22.72 -4.23
C ARG A 309 8.76 22.70 -3.81
N PHE A 310 8.23 21.52 -3.55
CA PHE A 310 6.84 21.37 -3.13
C PHE A 310 6.62 21.95 -1.71
N LEU A 311 7.54 21.71 -0.78
CA LEU A 311 7.48 22.28 0.58
C LEU A 311 7.51 23.80 0.54
N ASN A 312 8.35 24.40 -0.29
CA ASN A 312 8.41 25.85 -0.49
C ASN A 312 7.12 26.41 -1.10
N ARG A 313 6.49 25.65 -2.00
CA ARG A 313 5.19 26.02 -2.58
C ARG A 313 4.06 25.96 -1.55
N LEU A 314 4.12 25.03 -0.59
CA LEU A 314 3.11 24.87 0.45
C LEU A 314 3.30 25.83 1.63
N LEU A 315 4.53 26.24 1.91
CA LEU A 315 4.91 27.04 3.08
C LEU A 315 4.10 28.34 3.26
N PRO A 316 3.76 29.13 2.21
CA PRO A 316 2.90 30.30 2.36
C PRO A 316 1.55 29.96 2.98
N ALA A 317 0.90 28.87 2.58
CA ALA A 317 -0.37 28.43 3.13
C ALA A 317 -0.24 27.96 4.60
N VAL A 318 0.90 27.35 4.95
CA VAL A 318 1.20 26.97 6.34
C VAL A 318 1.34 28.23 7.22
N ARG A 319 2.08 29.25 6.75
CA ARG A 319 2.25 30.51 7.49
C ARG A 319 0.95 31.30 7.63
N GLU A 320 0.15 31.35 6.59
CA GLU A 320 -1.16 32.02 6.61
C GLU A 320 -2.07 31.43 7.70
N ARG A 321 -2.09 30.09 7.85
CA ARG A 321 -2.98 29.39 8.77
C ARG A 321 -2.45 29.30 10.20
N PHE A 322 -1.14 29.11 10.36
CA PHE A 322 -0.52 28.83 11.66
C PHE A 322 0.42 29.93 12.16
N GLY A 323 0.49 31.03 11.41
CA GLY A 323 1.32 32.19 11.73
C GLY A 323 2.76 32.07 11.23
N ASP A 324 3.40 33.23 11.05
CA ASP A 324 4.82 33.29 10.66
C ASP A 324 5.69 33.08 11.90
N ARG A 325 6.19 31.86 12.06
CA ARG A 325 6.97 31.41 13.21
C ARG A 325 8.38 30.98 12.75
N PRO A 326 9.40 31.05 13.61
CA PRO A 326 10.75 30.57 13.26
C PRO A 326 10.78 29.11 12.75
N ALA A 327 9.91 28.24 13.29
CA ALA A 327 9.75 26.85 12.83
C ALA A 327 9.30 26.75 11.36
N PHE A 328 8.65 27.77 10.84
CA PHE A 328 8.21 27.89 9.46
C PHE A 328 9.10 28.79 8.61
N SER A 329 10.36 29.06 9.02
CA SER A 329 11.36 29.56 8.07
C SER A 329 11.60 28.50 6.98
N GLN A 330 11.93 28.93 5.77
CA GLN A 330 12.06 28.02 4.61
C GLN A 330 13.04 26.88 4.91
N ASP A 331 14.26 27.21 5.32
CA ASP A 331 15.30 26.21 5.57
C ASP A 331 14.91 25.24 6.69
N ASN A 332 14.33 25.76 7.78
CA ASN A 332 13.91 24.91 8.89
C ASN A 332 12.73 24.02 8.51
N PHE A 333 11.76 24.54 7.76
CA PHE A 333 10.59 23.76 7.36
C PHE A 333 10.99 22.60 6.44
N VAL A 334 11.87 22.85 5.48
CA VAL A 334 12.42 21.80 4.60
C VAL A 334 13.19 20.77 5.40
N ALA A 335 14.17 21.21 6.22
CA ALA A 335 14.99 20.32 7.02
C ALA A 335 14.17 19.50 8.03
N TRP A 336 13.12 20.09 8.64
CA TRP A 336 12.20 19.41 9.54
C TRP A 336 11.45 18.27 8.83
N ASN A 337 10.98 18.50 7.60
CA ASN A 337 10.26 17.51 6.81
C ASN A 337 11.14 16.42 6.20
N GLN A 338 12.47 16.60 6.21
CA GLN A 338 13.45 15.66 5.69
C GLN A 338 14.32 15.07 6.81
N GLN A 339 13.83 15.04 8.05
CA GLN A 339 14.56 14.41 9.15
C GLN A 339 14.70 12.91 8.93
N VAL A 340 15.90 12.38 9.23
CA VAL A 340 16.19 10.95 9.29
C VAL A 340 16.42 10.60 10.76
N LYS A 341 15.47 9.85 11.33
CA LYS A 341 15.46 9.48 12.74
C LYS A 341 15.00 8.03 12.91
N PRO A 342 15.92 7.06 12.94
CA PRO A 342 15.57 5.68 13.20
C PRO A 342 14.72 5.55 14.47
N GLY A 343 13.65 4.80 14.39
CA GLY A 343 12.70 4.58 15.47
C GLY A 343 12.17 3.15 15.48
N PHE A 344 11.44 2.78 16.54
CA PHE A 344 10.87 1.44 16.69
C PHE A 344 9.71 1.17 15.75
N ILE A 345 8.90 2.18 15.47
CA ILE A 345 7.59 2.03 14.82
C ILE A 345 7.72 2.26 13.30
N ARG A 346 7.36 1.25 12.53
CA ARG A 346 7.42 1.27 11.07
C ARG A 346 6.59 2.40 10.43
N VAL A 347 5.37 2.60 10.91
CA VAL A 347 4.47 3.62 10.33
C VAL A 347 4.93 5.06 10.59
N ASP A 348 5.82 5.27 11.56
CA ASP A 348 6.43 6.56 11.89
C ASP A 348 7.83 6.73 11.28
N ALA A 349 8.32 5.71 10.55
CA ALA A 349 9.67 5.70 10.02
C ALA A 349 9.85 6.72 8.89
N ASP A 350 11.01 7.36 8.87
CA ASP A 350 11.43 8.23 7.77
C ASP A 350 11.75 7.45 6.48
N GLU A 351 11.85 8.15 5.37
CA GLU A 351 12.06 7.57 4.04
C GLU A 351 13.32 6.70 3.95
N VAL A 352 14.37 7.02 4.70
CA VAL A 352 15.65 6.29 4.67
C VAL A 352 15.61 5.05 5.54
N SER A 353 15.01 5.12 6.72
CA SER A 353 14.94 3.99 7.66
C SER A 353 13.80 2.99 7.35
N TYR A 354 12.76 3.42 6.61
CA TYR A 354 11.59 2.61 6.30
C TYR A 354 11.91 1.27 5.62
N PRO A 355 12.80 1.18 4.61
CA PRO A 355 13.12 -0.11 3.98
C PRO A 355 13.71 -1.14 4.93
N ALA A 356 14.48 -0.72 5.95
CA ALA A 356 15.02 -1.62 6.97
C ALA A 356 13.90 -2.31 7.76
N HIS A 357 12.83 -1.57 8.11
CA HIS A 357 11.65 -2.13 8.74
C HIS A 357 10.93 -3.17 7.88
N VAL A 358 10.86 -2.94 6.58
CA VAL A 358 10.22 -3.88 5.64
C VAL A 358 11.09 -5.12 5.43
N ILE A 359 12.39 -4.96 5.23
CA ILE A 359 13.32 -6.07 4.99
C ILE A 359 13.31 -7.05 6.18
N LEU A 360 13.37 -6.54 7.42
CA LEU A 360 13.33 -7.43 8.59
C LEU A 360 12.04 -8.24 8.67
N ARG A 361 10.91 -7.65 8.32
CA ARG A 361 9.61 -8.35 8.30
C ARG A 361 9.55 -9.39 7.19
N TYR A 362 10.00 -9.05 6.00
CA TYR A 362 10.11 -9.97 4.89
C TYR A 362 10.94 -11.21 5.24
N GLU A 363 12.11 -11.02 5.83
CA GLU A 363 12.99 -12.12 6.19
C GLU A 363 12.37 -13.03 7.25
N ILE A 364 11.68 -12.45 8.25
CA ILE A 364 10.99 -13.22 9.29
C ILE A 364 9.77 -13.95 8.74
N GLU A 365 8.88 -13.25 8.03
CA GLU A 365 7.65 -13.88 7.55
C GLU A 365 7.90 -14.97 6.49
N ARG A 366 8.93 -14.79 5.65
CA ARG A 366 9.35 -15.82 4.71
C ARG A 366 9.82 -17.08 5.41
N ALA A 367 10.77 -16.96 6.34
CA ALA A 367 11.28 -18.07 7.12
C ALA A 367 10.15 -18.76 7.91
N LEU A 368 9.20 -17.98 8.44
CA LEU A 368 8.06 -18.49 9.18
C LEU A 368 7.10 -19.30 8.28
N ILE A 369 6.76 -18.80 7.11
CA ILE A 369 5.83 -19.46 6.17
C ILE A 369 6.49 -20.69 5.52
N ASP A 370 7.77 -20.61 5.18
CA ASP A 370 8.50 -21.75 4.62
C ASP A 370 8.82 -22.83 5.68
N GLY A 371 8.63 -22.52 6.97
CA GLY A 371 8.77 -23.47 8.08
C GLY A 371 10.20 -23.63 8.58
N GLU A 372 11.05 -22.64 8.32
CA GLU A 372 12.43 -22.60 8.81
C GLU A 372 12.52 -22.13 10.26
N ILE A 373 11.54 -21.37 10.74
CA ILE A 373 11.39 -20.89 12.11
C ILE A 373 9.96 -21.08 12.61
N GLU A 374 9.78 -21.01 13.93
CA GLU A 374 8.48 -21.04 14.59
C GLU A 374 8.12 -19.69 15.21
N VAL A 375 6.86 -19.54 15.66
CA VAL A 375 6.36 -18.29 16.23
C VAL A 375 7.19 -17.83 17.44
N ASP A 376 7.70 -18.77 18.22
CA ASP A 376 8.51 -18.48 19.41
C ASP A 376 9.88 -17.85 19.08
N ASP A 377 10.38 -18.01 17.85
CA ASP A 377 11.66 -17.44 17.40
C ASP A 377 11.52 -15.95 17.00
N ILE A 378 10.30 -15.48 16.75
CA ILE A 378 10.04 -14.12 16.23
C ILE A 378 10.65 -13.02 17.10
N PRO A 379 10.45 -12.98 18.44
CA PRO A 379 10.98 -11.88 19.25
C PRO A 379 12.50 -11.72 19.20
N SER A 380 13.22 -12.85 19.26
CA SER A 380 14.68 -12.83 19.23
C SER A 380 15.23 -12.42 17.87
N LEU A 381 14.65 -12.92 16.78
CA LEU A 381 15.01 -12.54 15.43
C LEU A 381 14.65 -11.09 15.13
N TRP A 382 13.53 -10.62 15.65
CA TRP A 382 13.13 -9.22 15.52
C TRP A 382 14.14 -8.29 16.21
N ASP A 383 14.52 -8.59 17.44
CA ASP A 383 15.51 -7.82 18.20
C ASP A 383 16.88 -7.79 17.49
N GLU A 384 17.37 -8.95 17.05
CA GLU A 384 18.61 -9.06 16.29
C GLU A 384 18.61 -8.18 15.05
N LYS A 385 17.53 -8.24 14.27
CA LYS A 385 17.40 -7.48 13.03
C LYS A 385 17.20 -5.97 13.27
N MET A 386 16.42 -5.59 14.29
CA MET A 386 16.28 -4.18 14.69
C MET A 386 17.62 -3.59 15.16
N GLN A 387 18.36 -4.35 15.94
CA GLN A 387 19.71 -3.93 16.37
C GLN A 387 20.67 -3.81 15.20
N HIS A 388 20.63 -4.77 14.26
CA HIS A 388 21.51 -4.77 13.08
C HIS A 388 21.23 -3.60 12.14
N TRP A 389 19.93 -3.35 11.83
CA TRP A 389 19.55 -2.38 10.81
C TRP A 389 19.43 -0.96 11.33
N LEU A 390 18.91 -0.78 12.55
CA LEU A 390 18.51 0.50 13.09
C LEU A 390 19.26 0.87 14.38
N GLY A 391 20.08 -0.04 14.90
CA GLY A 391 20.80 0.17 16.17
C GLY A 391 19.90 0.19 17.41
N LEU A 392 18.70 -0.38 17.31
CA LEU A 392 17.67 -0.34 18.36
C LEU A 392 17.38 -1.73 18.88
N SER A 393 17.41 -1.91 20.23
CA SER A 393 17.01 -3.16 20.87
C SER A 393 15.54 -3.13 21.25
N THR A 394 14.82 -4.20 20.90
CA THR A 394 13.43 -4.45 21.29
C THR A 394 13.30 -5.53 22.38
N THR A 395 14.39 -5.90 23.02
CA THR A 395 14.40 -6.89 24.10
C THR A 395 13.38 -6.51 25.19
N GLY A 396 12.38 -7.35 25.44
CA GLY A 396 11.31 -7.10 26.41
C GLY A 396 10.28 -6.04 26.01
N ASN A 397 10.43 -5.39 24.84
CA ASN A 397 9.48 -4.44 24.29
C ASN A 397 8.82 -5.03 23.04
N TYR A 398 7.89 -5.96 23.23
CA TYR A 398 7.15 -6.61 22.15
C TYR A 398 6.12 -5.68 21.53
N ARG A 399 5.55 -4.78 22.33
CA ARG A 399 4.54 -3.78 21.91
C ARG A 399 5.02 -2.93 20.75
N ASP A 400 6.24 -2.38 20.83
CA ASP A 400 6.84 -1.53 19.82
C ASP A 400 7.83 -2.31 18.94
N GLY A 401 8.02 -3.60 19.23
CA GLY A 401 8.74 -4.60 18.45
C GLY A 401 7.80 -5.43 17.58
N CYS A 402 7.87 -6.75 17.76
CA CYS A 402 7.21 -7.73 16.89
C CYS A 402 5.67 -7.74 16.94
N MET A 403 5.04 -7.04 17.88
CA MET A 403 3.58 -6.92 17.96
C MET A 403 3.02 -5.63 17.34
N GLN A 404 3.84 -4.78 16.73
CA GLN A 404 3.41 -3.45 16.33
C GLN A 404 2.45 -3.43 15.13
N ASP A 405 2.50 -4.44 14.25
CA ASP A 405 1.72 -4.49 13.01
C ASP A 405 0.53 -5.44 13.11
N ILE A 406 -0.58 -5.05 12.49
CA ILE A 406 -1.81 -5.85 12.42
C ILE A 406 -1.73 -6.97 11.36
N HIS A 407 -0.89 -6.83 10.34
CA HIS A 407 -0.88 -7.67 9.13
C HIS A 407 -0.83 -9.18 9.40
N TRP A 408 -0.03 -9.60 10.38
CA TRP A 408 0.10 -11.04 10.69
C TRP A 408 -1.08 -11.60 11.47
N THR A 409 -1.88 -10.75 12.11
CA THR A 409 -3.02 -11.20 12.94
C THR A 409 -4.11 -11.91 12.14
N ASP A 410 -4.27 -11.54 10.86
CA ASP A 410 -5.26 -12.11 9.94
C ASP A 410 -4.61 -12.95 8.81
N GLY A 411 -3.30 -13.17 8.89
CA GLY A 411 -2.57 -13.97 7.91
C GLY A 411 -2.12 -13.20 6.67
N GLY A 412 -1.95 -11.89 6.76
CA GLY A 412 -1.47 -11.02 5.68
C GLY A 412 0.03 -11.19 5.38
N PHE A 413 0.52 -12.43 5.30
CA PHE A 413 1.89 -12.73 4.92
C PHE A 413 2.11 -12.53 3.42
N GLY A 414 3.26 -11.96 3.04
CA GLY A 414 3.58 -11.57 1.66
C GLY A 414 3.20 -10.14 1.31
N TYR A 415 2.56 -9.39 2.22
CA TYR A 415 2.15 -8.01 1.98
C TYR A 415 3.30 -7.00 2.13
N PHE A 416 4.14 -7.14 3.15
CA PHE A 416 5.17 -6.15 3.51
C PHE A 416 6.13 -5.75 2.37
N PRO A 417 6.58 -6.65 1.49
CA PRO A 417 7.45 -6.26 0.39
C PRO A 417 6.88 -5.15 -0.50
N SER A 418 5.54 -5.08 -0.65
CA SER A 418 4.86 -4.07 -1.47
C SER A 418 5.20 -2.63 -1.09
N TYR A 419 5.45 -2.36 0.17
CA TYR A 419 5.83 -1.03 0.66
C TYR A 419 7.18 -0.56 0.11
N THR A 420 8.23 -1.38 0.23
CA THR A 420 9.55 -1.01 -0.30
C THR A 420 9.60 -1.08 -1.82
N LEU A 421 8.93 -2.04 -2.43
CA LEU A 421 8.75 -2.08 -3.88
C LEU A 421 8.06 -0.81 -4.38
N GLY A 422 7.00 -0.36 -3.68
CA GLY A 422 6.31 0.90 -3.98
C GLY A 422 7.24 2.11 -3.95
N ALA A 423 8.09 2.22 -2.94
CA ALA A 423 9.10 3.29 -2.85
C ALA A 423 10.12 3.25 -3.99
N MET A 424 10.56 2.06 -4.37
CA MET A 424 11.49 1.87 -5.49
C MET A 424 10.83 2.23 -6.84
N TYR A 425 9.58 1.78 -7.07
CA TYR A 425 8.81 2.16 -8.25
C TYR A 425 8.58 3.67 -8.31
N ALA A 426 8.21 4.30 -7.20
CA ALA A 426 7.99 5.75 -7.14
C ALA A 426 9.26 6.54 -7.56
N ALA A 427 10.42 6.14 -7.05
CA ALA A 427 11.70 6.77 -7.42
C ALA A 427 12.04 6.57 -8.90
N GLN A 428 11.84 5.36 -9.43
CA GLN A 428 12.09 5.05 -10.84
C GLN A 428 11.14 5.81 -11.77
N LEU A 429 9.86 5.90 -11.41
CA LEU A 429 8.86 6.68 -12.15
C LEU A 429 9.17 8.18 -12.14
N MET A 430 9.59 8.74 -10.99
CA MET A 430 9.99 10.15 -10.91
C MET A 430 11.22 10.43 -11.78
N ALA A 431 12.21 9.54 -11.79
CA ALA A 431 13.38 9.67 -12.65
C ALA A 431 12.98 9.61 -14.14
N ALA A 432 12.04 8.74 -14.51
CA ALA A 432 11.52 8.66 -15.88
C ALA A 432 10.72 9.92 -16.26
N ALA A 433 9.87 10.41 -15.36
CA ALA A 433 9.11 11.64 -15.57
C ALA A 433 10.05 12.85 -15.80
N ARG A 434 11.12 12.99 -15.00
CA ARG A 434 12.13 14.06 -15.20
C ARG A 434 12.84 13.97 -16.54
N ARG A 435 13.10 12.76 -17.04
CA ARG A 435 13.66 12.59 -18.40
C ARG A 435 12.69 13.00 -19.51
N ALA A 436 11.40 12.69 -19.31
CA ALA A 436 10.36 12.99 -20.27
C ALA A 436 9.91 14.47 -20.24
N LEU A 437 10.00 15.12 -19.10
CA LEU A 437 9.52 16.47 -18.83
C LEU A 437 10.67 17.37 -18.33
N PRO A 438 11.45 17.99 -19.23
CA PRO A 438 12.62 18.76 -18.82
C PRO A 438 12.32 19.99 -17.95
N THR A 439 11.08 20.47 -17.95
CA THR A 439 10.62 21.63 -17.15
C THR A 439 10.02 21.23 -15.83
N LEU A 440 9.92 19.94 -15.51
CA LEU A 440 9.18 19.41 -14.35
C LEU A 440 9.53 20.10 -13.03
N ASP A 441 10.83 20.31 -12.78
CA ASP A 441 11.26 20.94 -11.52
C ASP A 441 10.77 22.39 -11.39
N ARG A 442 10.77 23.16 -12.49
CA ARG A 442 10.18 24.50 -12.53
C ARG A 442 8.67 24.46 -12.40
N ASP A 443 8.02 23.53 -13.10
CA ASP A 443 6.57 23.40 -13.08
C ASP A 443 6.06 23.07 -11.65
N ILE A 444 6.82 22.26 -10.88
CA ILE A 444 6.53 22.00 -9.45
C ILE A 444 6.63 23.29 -8.61
N GLU A 445 7.66 24.12 -8.83
CA GLU A 445 7.83 25.40 -8.14
C GLU A 445 6.68 26.38 -8.45
N GLU A 446 6.24 26.43 -9.72
CA GLU A 446 5.13 27.25 -10.19
C GLU A 446 3.76 26.68 -9.75
N GLY A 447 3.70 25.39 -9.34
CA GLY A 447 2.48 24.68 -8.95
C GLY A 447 1.65 24.20 -10.15
N ASP A 448 2.28 24.03 -11.30
CA ASP A 448 1.68 23.41 -12.48
C ASP A 448 2.08 21.93 -12.57
N PHE A 449 1.16 21.06 -12.20
CA PHE A 449 1.35 19.61 -12.24
C PHE A 449 0.70 18.94 -13.45
N SER A 450 0.13 19.71 -14.38
CA SER A 450 -0.66 19.19 -15.50
C SER A 450 0.12 18.21 -16.37
N ALA A 451 1.34 18.59 -16.80
CA ALA A 451 2.20 17.74 -17.61
C ALA A 451 2.60 16.46 -16.89
N LEU A 452 2.89 16.53 -15.57
CA LEU A 452 3.23 15.38 -14.76
C LEU A 452 2.05 14.41 -14.62
N PHE A 453 0.85 14.93 -14.33
CA PHE A 453 -0.35 14.09 -14.21
C PHE A 453 -0.76 13.48 -15.54
N ASP A 454 -0.58 14.19 -16.65
CA ASP A 454 -0.77 13.64 -17.98
C ASP A 454 0.23 12.51 -18.27
N TRP A 455 1.48 12.67 -17.88
CA TRP A 455 2.49 11.63 -18.02
C TRP A 455 2.15 10.38 -17.18
N LEU A 456 1.77 10.55 -15.92
CA LEU A 456 1.35 9.44 -15.06
C LEU A 456 0.10 8.75 -15.60
N ARG A 457 -0.88 9.53 -16.07
CA ARG A 457 -2.10 8.99 -16.67
C ARG A 457 -1.78 8.13 -17.89
N GLN A 458 -0.97 8.61 -18.81
CA GLN A 458 -0.62 7.92 -20.05
C GLN A 458 0.25 6.68 -19.82
N ASN A 459 1.15 6.71 -18.86
CA ASN A 459 2.13 5.66 -18.67
C ASN A 459 1.75 4.62 -17.58
N ILE A 460 0.87 4.98 -16.64
CA ILE A 460 0.47 4.11 -15.53
C ILE A 460 -1.05 3.99 -15.43
N TRP A 461 -1.75 5.09 -15.15
CA TRP A 461 -3.11 5.04 -14.66
C TRP A 461 -4.13 4.45 -15.64
N GLN A 462 -4.06 4.83 -16.93
CA GLN A 462 -5.00 4.37 -17.95
C GLN A 462 -4.81 2.92 -18.41
N HIS A 463 -3.79 2.25 -17.90
CA HIS A 463 -3.53 0.86 -18.27
C HIS A 463 -4.26 -0.15 -17.36
N GLY A 464 -4.64 0.25 -16.14
CA GLY A 464 -5.21 -0.68 -15.17
C GLY A 464 -4.32 -1.92 -15.03
N SER A 465 -4.92 -3.09 -15.14
CA SER A 465 -4.22 -4.39 -15.12
C SER A 465 -3.99 -4.99 -16.51
N ARG A 466 -4.00 -4.18 -17.58
CA ARG A 466 -3.76 -4.66 -18.95
C ARG A 466 -2.40 -5.34 -19.10
N PHE A 467 -1.36 -4.76 -18.51
CA PHE A 467 0.01 -5.29 -18.56
C PHE A 467 0.37 -6.01 -17.27
N THR A 468 1.36 -6.90 -17.30
CA THR A 468 2.03 -7.35 -16.07
C THR A 468 2.76 -6.17 -15.42
N THR A 469 3.11 -6.29 -14.13
CA THR A 469 3.83 -5.21 -13.42
C THR A 469 5.16 -4.89 -14.11
N SER A 470 5.93 -5.91 -14.51
CA SER A 470 7.20 -5.72 -15.22
C SER A 470 7.00 -5.03 -16.58
N GLN A 471 6.01 -5.46 -17.37
CA GLN A 471 5.70 -4.82 -18.67
C GLN A 471 5.29 -3.35 -18.49
N LEU A 472 4.45 -3.05 -17.49
CA LEU A 472 3.99 -1.68 -17.21
C LEU A 472 5.18 -0.77 -16.89
N ILE A 473 6.06 -1.20 -16.00
CA ILE A 473 7.22 -0.42 -15.57
C ILE A 473 8.24 -0.29 -16.73
N GLN A 474 8.48 -1.35 -17.47
CA GLN A 474 9.39 -1.30 -18.62
C GLN A 474 8.90 -0.35 -19.71
N GLN A 475 7.59 -0.31 -19.98
CA GLN A 475 7.01 0.64 -20.94
C GLN A 475 7.11 2.08 -20.42
N ALA A 476 6.82 2.30 -19.14
CA ALA A 476 6.82 3.64 -18.55
C ALA A 476 8.24 4.23 -18.38
N THR A 477 9.23 3.39 -18.09
CA THR A 477 10.57 3.84 -17.65
C THR A 477 11.73 3.44 -18.55
N GLY A 478 11.50 2.46 -19.45
CA GLY A 478 12.51 1.91 -20.36
C GLY A 478 13.22 0.66 -19.84
N GLU A 479 13.02 0.28 -18.59
CA GLU A 479 13.60 -0.92 -17.97
C GLU A 479 12.72 -1.47 -16.85
N ASP A 480 12.96 -2.72 -16.44
CA ASP A 480 12.31 -3.33 -15.28
C ASP A 480 12.78 -2.66 -13.98
N LEU A 481 12.15 -3.01 -12.85
CA LEU A 481 12.48 -2.43 -11.54
C LEU A 481 13.97 -2.51 -11.24
N ASN A 482 14.55 -1.35 -10.94
CA ASN A 482 15.95 -1.16 -10.65
C ASN A 482 16.15 -0.28 -9.41
N SER A 483 16.75 -0.84 -8.38
CA SER A 483 17.00 -0.20 -7.09
C SER A 483 17.91 1.04 -7.16
N ARG A 484 18.70 1.20 -8.24
CA ARG A 484 19.60 2.36 -8.40
C ARG A 484 18.85 3.70 -8.31
N TYR A 485 17.65 3.80 -8.85
CA TYR A 485 16.86 5.05 -8.81
C TYR A 485 16.47 5.44 -7.39
N PHE A 486 16.16 4.47 -6.57
CA PHE A 486 15.86 4.71 -5.16
C PHE A 486 17.12 5.13 -4.40
N ARG A 487 18.25 4.47 -4.64
CA ARG A 487 19.54 4.86 -4.09
C ARG A 487 19.95 6.28 -4.49
N GLU A 488 19.85 6.61 -5.78
CA GLU A 488 20.15 7.95 -6.31
C GLU A 488 19.26 9.01 -5.66
N HIS A 489 17.95 8.73 -5.54
CA HIS A 489 16.99 9.60 -4.91
C HIS A 489 17.36 9.88 -3.44
N LEU A 490 17.56 8.85 -2.63
CA LEU A 490 17.93 9.00 -1.21
C LEU A 490 19.28 9.71 -1.05
N THR A 491 20.27 9.35 -1.86
CA THR A 491 21.58 10.00 -1.83
C THR A 491 21.47 11.49 -2.14
N THR A 492 20.74 11.86 -3.18
CA THR A 492 20.59 13.28 -3.60
C THR A 492 19.85 14.10 -2.56
N ARG A 493 18.84 13.52 -1.87
CA ARG A 493 18.04 14.25 -0.89
C ARG A 493 18.72 14.39 0.46
N TYR A 494 19.42 13.38 0.91
CA TYR A 494 19.89 13.29 2.30
C TYR A 494 21.39 13.46 2.49
N LEU A 495 22.20 13.30 1.45
CA LEU A 495 23.66 13.49 1.48
C LEU A 495 24.13 14.69 0.65
#